data_157b2f2aa9f42da1b57a2ec15ee4e286
#
_entry.id   157b2f2aa9f42da1b57a2ec15ee4e286
#
_cell.length_a   1.000
_cell.length_b   1.000
_cell.length_c   1.000
_cell.angle_alpha   90.00
_cell.angle_beta   90.00
_cell.angle_gamma   90.00
#
_symmetry.space_group_name_H-M   'P 1'
#
loop_
_entity.id
_entity.type
_entity.pdbx_description
1 polymer ?
#
loop_
_entity_poly.entity_id
_entity_poly.type
_entity_poly.pdbx_seq_one_letter_code
_entity_poly.pdbx_strand_id
1 'polypeptide(L)'
;MLFRSKQANGAVVVRYGDTTVLSTAVMSKKMATADFFPLQVNYEEKMYAAGKFPGGFNKREGRPSTDATLTARLIDRPIRPMFAEGFRNEVQVINTVLSYDENASAPMAAMFGSSLALSISDIPFNGPIAGVQVAYAAEDFIINPSAADKEVSLLDLTVAGTKEAINMVESGAQELSEDIMLQALLKGHEAIQELVDFQNYIVAAVGKEKAEVELLQVDADLKVEIETAYYDQLAKAVQVEEKLAREAATQAVKEEVLASYQERFAEDEDKETILRDVVEILEQMEHAEVRRLI
;
A
#
# COMPACT_ATOMS: atom_id res chain seq x y z
N MET A 1 15.76 1.22 -18.70
CA MET A 1 16.44 -0.08 -18.44
C MET A 1 15.69 -1.31 -18.93
N LEU A 2 14.85 -1.17 -19.93
CA LEU A 2 14.07 -2.28 -20.52
C LEU A 2 14.90 -3.46 -21.04
N PHE A 3 16.18 -3.28 -21.29
CA PHE A 3 17.06 -4.34 -21.78
C PHE A 3 17.45 -5.37 -20.71
N ARG A 4 17.27 -5.08 -19.41
CA ARG A 4 17.59 -6.00 -18.29
C ARG A 4 16.36 -6.74 -17.73
N SER A 5 15.15 -6.25 -18.03
CA SER A 5 13.89 -6.82 -17.52
C SER A 5 12.82 -6.78 -18.61
N LYS A 6 13.03 -7.57 -19.66
CA LYS A 6 12.21 -7.54 -20.89
C LYS A 6 10.74 -7.94 -20.66
N GLN A 7 10.45 -8.69 -19.60
CA GLN A 7 9.09 -9.18 -19.29
C GLN A 7 8.36 -8.31 -18.27
N ALA A 8 9.08 -7.39 -17.58
CA ALA A 8 8.45 -6.48 -16.63
C ALA A 8 7.82 -5.29 -17.36
N ASN A 9 6.65 -4.84 -16.85
CA ASN A 9 6.00 -3.62 -17.31
C ASN A 9 6.86 -2.39 -17.01
N GLY A 10 7.46 -2.36 -15.81
CA GLY A 10 8.44 -1.37 -15.38
C GLY A 10 9.60 -2.00 -14.61
N ALA A 11 10.80 -1.43 -14.75
CA ALA A 11 11.98 -1.88 -14.01
C ALA A 11 12.95 -0.73 -13.81
N VAL A 12 13.47 -0.60 -12.59
CA VAL A 12 14.45 0.42 -12.23
C VAL A 12 15.55 -0.19 -11.37
N VAL A 13 16.74 0.40 -11.45
CA VAL A 13 17.80 0.17 -10.48
C VAL A 13 18.01 1.47 -9.73
N VAL A 14 17.79 1.42 -8.43
CA VAL A 14 18.00 2.53 -7.50
C VAL A 14 19.35 2.32 -6.83
N ARG A 15 20.16 3.37 -6.77
CA ARG A 15 21.37 3.41 -5.97
C ARG A 15 21.25 4.54 -4.94
N TYR A 16 21.41 4.19 -3.67
CA TYR A 16 21.45 5.11 -2.54
C TYR A 16 22.71 4.80 -1.72
N GLY A 17 23.67 5.71 -1.68
CA GLY A 17 25.01 5.38 -1.23
C GLY A 17 25.59 4.21 -2.04
N ASP A 18 26.08 3.18 -1.38
CA ASP A 18 26.50 1.94 -2.01
C ASP A 18 25.44 0.83 -1.96
N THR A 19 24.28 1.10 -1.39
CA THR A 19 23.10 0.23 -1.51
C THR A 19 22.51 0.33 -2.91
N THR A 20 22.31 -0.81 -3.55
CA THR A 20 21.70 -0.91 -4.88
C THR A 20 20.55 -1.90 -4.86
N VAL A 21 19.38 -1.47 -5.32
CA VAL A 21 18.16 -2.29 -5.40
C VAL A 21 17.63 -2.33 -6.82
N LEU A 22 17.34 -3.52 -7.32
CA LEU A 22 16.55 -3.72 -8.53
C LEU A 22 15.09 -3.87 -8.15
N SER A 23 14.24 -2.96 -8.63
CA SER A 23 12.79 -3.02 -8.46
C SER A 23 12.12 -3.26 -9.80
N THR A 24 11.20 -4.24 -9.84
CA THR A 24 10.44 -4.58 -11.04
C THR A 24 8.95 -4.63 -10.72
N ALA A 25 8.12 -4.21 -11.66
CA ALA A 25 6.66 -4.25 -11.57
C ALA A 25 6.07 -4.98 -12.77
N VAL A 26 5.15 -5.89 -12.50
CA VAL A 26 4.44 -6.69 -13.51
C VAL A 26 2.96 -6.67 -13.20
N MET A 27 2.12 -6.57 -14.22
CA MET A 27 0.66 -6.65 -14.11
C MET A 27 0.13 -7.76 -15.03
N SER A 28 -0.85 -8.53 -14.55
CA SER A 28 -1.59 -9.48 -15.35
C SER A 28 -2.42 -8.77 -16.43
N LYS A 29 -2.58 -9.42 -17.60
CA LYS A 29 -3.42 -8.88 -18.68
C LYS A 29 -4.91 -9.06 -18.44
N LYS A 30 -5.30 -9.97 -17.55
CA LYS A 30 -6.68 -10.28 -17.23
C LYS A 30 -6.96 -9.94 -15.78
N MET A 31 -8.16 -9.48 -15.52
CA MET A 31 -8.70 -9.33 -14.19
C MET A 31 -8.71 -10.68 -13.45
N ALA A 32 -8.31 -10.69 -12.19
CA ALA A 32 -8.39 -11.87 -11.33
C ALA A 32 -9.84 -12.09 -10.87
N THR A 33 -10.16 -13.34 -10.55
CA THR A 33 -11.47 -13.71 -9.98
C THR A 33 -11.58 -13.48 -8.49
N ALA A 34 -10.53 -12.90 -7.87
CA ALA A 34 -10.50 -12.59 -6.45
C ALA A 34 -11.45 -11.43 -6.10
N ASP A 35 -12.02 -11.48 -4.90
CA ASP A 35 -12.86 -10.44 -4.31
C ASP A 35 -12.07 -9.25 -3.74
N PHE A 36 -10.74 -9.33 -3.75
CA PHE A 36 -9.80 -8.30 -3.29
C PHE A 36 -8.78 -7.95 -4.38
N PHE A 37 -8.08 -6.83 -4.21
CA PHE A 37 -6.96 -6.45 -5.09
C PHE A 37 -5.73 -7.33 -4.84
N PRO A 38 -5.32 -8.20 -5.79
CA PRO A 38 -4.19 -9.11 -5.61
C PRO A 38 -2.86 -8.41 -5.90
N LEU A 39 -2.42 -7.55 -4.97
CA LEU A 39 -1.09 -6.95 -4.97
C LEU A 39 -0.13 -7.82 -4.15
N GLN A 40 0.99 -8.19 -4.76
CA GLN A 40 2.08 -8.89 -4.10
C GLN A 40 3.35 -8.06 -4.17
N VAL A 41 3.88 -7.70 -3.02
CA VAL A 41 5.18 -7.03 -2.88
C VAL A 41 6.17 -7.99 -2.26
N ASN A 42 7.31 -8.20 -2.91
CA ASN A 42 8.42 -9.00 -2.41
C ASN A 42 9.65 -8.11 -2.19
N TYR A 43 10.35 -8.36 -1.11
CA TYR A 43 11.64 -7.77 -0.80
C TYR A 43 12.63 -8.87 -0.50
N GLU A 44 13.72 -8.93 -1.26
CA GLU A 44 14.67 -10.02 -1.23
C GLU A 44 16.08 -9.50 -0.94
N GLU A 45 16.61 -9.87 0.23
CA GLU A 45 17.99 -9.63 0.62
C GLU A 45 18.83 -10.83 0.21
N LYS A 46 19.61 -10.67 -0.84
CA LYS A 46 20.47 -11.72 -1.34
C LYS A 46 21.80 -11.74 -0.55
N MET A 47 22.27 -12.93 -0.19
CA MET A 47 23.55 -13.11 0.53
C MET A 47 24.72 -12.42 -0.17
N TYR A 48 24.73 -12.43 -1.51
CA TYR A 48 25.79 -11.78 -2.30
C TYR A 48 25.81 -10.25 -2.14
N ALA A 49 24.69 -9.62 -1.75
CA ALA A 49 24.66 -8.17 -1.49
C ALA A 49 25.59 -7.76 -0.35
N ALA A 50 25.84 -8.67 0.61
CA ALA A 50 26.79 -8.49 1.70
C ALA A 50 28.10 -9.27 1.47
N GLY A 51 28.44 -9.63 0.23
CA GLY A 51 29.64 -10.39 -0.10
C GLY A 51 29.66 -11.82 0.42
N LYS A 52 28.51 -12.40 0.71
CA LYS A 52 28.35 -13.75 1.28
C LYS A 52 27.65 -14.67 0.28
N PHE A 53 27.68 -15.96 0.57
CA PHE A 53 26.90 -16.97 -0.16
C PHE A 53 26.15 -17.86 0.85
N PRO A 54 25.04 -18.51 0.45
CA PRO A 54 24.25 -19.33 1.35
C PRO A 54 25.07 -20.45 1.99
N GLY A 55 25.03 -20.53 3.34
CA GLY A 55 25.81 -21.48 4.13
C GLY A 55 25.18 -22.85 4.31
N GLY A 56 23.90 -23.01 4.00
CA GLY A 56 23.17 -24.27 4.15
C GLY A 56 23.68 -25.39 3.23
N PHE A 57 23.26 -26.63 3.50
CA PHE A 57 23.65 -27.80 2.72
C PHE A 57 23.38 -27.66 1.21
N ASN A 58 22.22 -27.12 0.86
CA ASN A 58 21.81 -26.91 -0.53
C ASN A 58 22.47 -25.71 -1.22
N LYS A 59 23.24 -24.89 -0.51
CA LYS A 59 23.85 -23.67 -1.04
C LYS A 59 22.86 -22.73 -1.78
N ARG A 60 21.63 -22.65 -1.27
CA ARG A 60 20.55 -21.83 -1.81
C ARG A 60 20.09 -20.79 -0.80
N GLU A 61 19.55 -19.68 -1.31
CA GLU A 61 18.81 -18.73 -0.50
C GLU A 61 17.62 -19.44 0.17
N GLY A 62 17.41 -19.16 1.46
CA GLY A 62 16.29 -19.70 2.22
C GLY A 62 14.99 -18.92 1.98
N ARG A 63 14.06 -19.11 2.91
CA ARG A 63 12.87 -18.23 2.97
C ARG A 63 13.31 -16.81 3.35
N PRO A 64 12.54 -15.77 2.94
CA PRO A 64 12.76 -14.41 3.39
C PRO A 64 12.82 -14.34 4.92
N SER A 65 13.68 -13.48 5.44
CA SER A 65 13.75 -13.20 6.88
C SER A 65 12.46 -12.53 7.36
N THR A 66 12.25 -12.48 8.68
CA THR A 66 11.14 -11.70 9.25
C THR A 66 11.24 -10.25 8.86
N ASP A 67 12.44 -9.66 8.91
CA ASP A 67 12.67 -8.27 8.55
C ASP A 67 12.40 -8.01 7.06
N ALA A 68 12.80 -8.93 6.19
CA ALA A 68 12.49 -8.84 4.76
C ALA A 68 10.97 -8.90 4.50
N THR A 69 10.26 -9.74 5.25
CA THR A 69 8.78 -9.83 5.16
C THR A 69 8.11 -8.57 5.68
N LEU A 70 8.57 -8.00 6.79
CA LEU A 70 8.07 -6.74 7.33
C LEU A 70 8.36 -5.57 6.39
N THR A 71 9.55 -5.53 5.78
CA THR A 71 9.91 -4.53 4.76
C THR A 71 8.99 -4.63 3.54
N ALA A 72 8.68 -5.84 3.07
CA ALA A 72 7.73 -6.03 1.97
C ALA A 72 6.35 -5.44 2.31
N ARG A 73 5.87 -5.65 3.54
CA ARG A 73 4.61 -5.07 4.04
C ARG A 73 4.69 -3.54 4.20
N LEU A 74 5.83 -3.04 4.66
CA LEU A 74 6.09 -1.61 4.76
C LEU A 74 5.97 -0.91 3.39
N ILE A 75 6.42 -1.57 2.32
CA ILE A 75 6.33 -1.08 0.95
C ILE A 75 4.90 -1.24 0.39
N ASP A 76 4.22 -2.35 0.67
CA ASP A 76 2.84 -2.61 0.20
C ASP A 76 1.84 -1.57 0.72
N ARG A 77 1.93 -1.21 2.00
CA ARG A 77 0.95 -0.35 2.69
C ARG A 77 0.74 1.01 2.00
N PRO A 78 1.76 1.80 1.65
CA PRO A 78 1.56 3.08 0.97
C PRO A 78 1.27 2.95 -0.54
N ILE A 79 1.59 1.81 -1.18
CA ILE A 79 1.37 1.58 -2.60
C ILE A 79 -0.07 1.15 -2.88
N ARG A 80 -0.62 0.26 -2.07
CA ARG A 80 -1.94 -0.36 -2.27
C ARG A 80 -3.08 0.66 -2.44
N PRO A 81 -3.21 1.71 -1.62
CA PRO A 81 -4.28 2.69 -1.75
C PRO A 81 -4.14 3.61 -2.99
N MET A 82 -3.02 3.52 -3.72
CA MET A 82 -2.79 4.30 -4.92
C MET A 82 -3.35 3.64 -6.20
N PHE A 83 -4.00 2.49 -6.08
CA PHE A 83 -4.75 1.88 -7.17
C PHE A 83 -6.22 2.28 -7.08
N ALA A 84 -6.88 2.36 -8.23
CA ALA A 84 -8.30 2.71 -8.28
C ALA A 84 -9.15 1.64 -7.56
N GLU A 85 -10.24 2.09 -6.95
CA GLU A 85 -11.25 1.18 -6.41
C GLU A 85 -11.79 0.27 -7.52
N GLY A 86 -12.00 -1.00 -7.21
CA GLY A 86 -12.42 -1.99 -8.20
C GLY A 86 -11.31 -2.54 -9.09
N PHE A 87 -10.05 -2.07 -8.94
CA PHE A 87 -8.93 -2.65 -9.67
C PHE A 87 -8.65 -4.08 -9.18
N ARG A 88 -8.65 -5.06 -10.10
CA ARG A 88 -8.52 -6.50 -9.78
C ARG A 88 -7.49 -7.25 -10.62
N ASN A 89 -6.72 -6.56 -11.47
CA ASN A 89 -5.59 -7.20 -12.14
C ASN A 89 -4.52 -7.52 -11.10
N GLU A 90 -3.94 -8.72 -11.18
CA GLU A 90 -2.81 -9.10 -10.32
C GLU A 90 -1.60 -8.21 -10.61
N VAL A 91 -1.03 -7.62 -9.57
CA VAL A 91 0.19 -6.82 -9.65
C VAL A 91 1.26 -7.42 -8.74
N GLN A 92 2.44 -7.65 -9.30
CA GLN A 92 3.59 -8.12 -8.57
C GLN A 92 4.73 -7.10 -8.64
N VAL A 93 5.24 -6.71 -7.47
CA VAL A 93 6.42 -5.86 -7.32
C VAL A 93 7.51 -6.65 -6.62
N ILE A 94 8.68 -6.77 -7.26
CA ILE A 94 9.81 -7.50 -6.69
C ILE A 94 10.99 -6.54 -6.54
N ASN A 95 11.51 -6.46 -5.31
CA ASN A 95 12.68 -5.69 -4.95
C ASN A 95 13.82 -6.64 -4.57
N THR A 96 14.93 -6.57 -5.29
CA THR A 96 16.10 -7.39 -5.03
C THR A 96 17.28 -6.51 -4.66
N VAL A 97 17.79 -6.67 -3.44
CA VAL A 97 18.98 -5.96 -2.96
C VAL A 97 20.21 -6.59 -3.61
N LEU A 98 20.93 -5.80 -4.38
CA LEU A 98 22.13 -6.24 -5.15
C LEU A 98 23.44 -5.90 -4.44
N SER A 99 23.48 -4.81 -3.69
CA SER A 99 24.56 -4.41 -2.79
C SER A 99 23.98 -3.71 -1.56
N TYR A 100 24.71 -3.71 -0.47
CA TYR A 100 24.25 -3.19 0.82
C TYR A 100 25.29 -2.27 1.45
N ASP A 101 24.81 -1.16 1.98
CA ASP A 101 25.54 -0.16 2.77
C ASP A 101 24.73 0.11 4.04
N GLU A 102 25.34 -0.05 5.21
CA GLU A 102 24.66 0.11 6.50
C GLU A 102 24.14 1.54 6.76
N ASN A 103 24.71 2.53 6.08
CA ASN A 103 24.33 3.94 6.20
C ASN A 103 23.32 4.38 5.13
N ALA A 104 22.91 3.48 4.24
CA ALA A 104 21.98 3.78 3.16
C ALA A 104 20.84 2.74 3.14
N SER A 105 19.70 3.12 3.70
CA SER A 105 18.53 2.25 3.91
C SER A 105 18.07 1.53 2.65
N ALA A 106 18.28 0.22 2.58
CA ALA A 106 17.78 -0.61 1.49
C ALA A 106 16.24 -0.66 1.42
N PRO A 107 15.48 -0.71 2.54
CA PRO A 107 14.03 -0.58 2.53
C PRO A 107 13.54 0.73 1.88
N MET A 108 14.15 1.87 2.17
CA MET A 108 13.77 3.17 1.57
C MET A 108 14.11 3.21 0.08
N ALA A 109 15.28 2.70 -0.31
CA ALA A 109 15.64 2.55 -1.72
C ALA A 109 14.68 1.61 -2.48
N ALA A 110 14.21 0.53 -1.84
CA ALA A 110 13.24 -0.41 -2.41
C ALA A 110 11.84 0.22 -2.54
N MET A 111 11.39 0.98 -1.55
CA MET A 111 10.12 1.71 -1.61
C MET A 111 10.13 2.72 -2.76
N PHE A 112 11.17 3.54 -2.86
CA PHE A 112 11.37 4.47 -3.97
C PHE A 112 11.39 3.74 -5.32
N GLY A 113 12.13 2.64 -5.41
CA GLY A 113 12.24 1.82 -6.61
C GLY A 113 10.91 1.18 -7.02
N SER A 114 10.14 0.69 -6.06
CA SER A 114 8.79 0.13 -6.29
C SER A 114 7.85 1.17 -6.87
N SER A 115 7.78 2.35 -6.23
CA SER A 115 6.96 3.47 -6.69
C SER A 115 7.37 3.92 -8.10
N LEU A 116 8.67 4.10 -8.34
CA LEU A 116 9.17 4.53 -9.65
C LEU A 116 8.94 3.47 -10.73
N ALA A 117 9.11 2.17 -10.44
CA ALA A 117 8.86 1.09 -11.39
C ALA A 117 7.38 1.05 -11.82
N LEU A 118 6.46 1.23 -10.88
CA LEU A 118 5.03 1.35 -11.14
C LEU A 118 4.71 2.62 -11.93
N SER A 119 5.29 3.76 -11.55
CA SER A 119 5.01 5.06 -12.16
C SER A 119 5.47 5.16 -13.61
N ILE A 120 6.65 4.60 -13.97
CA ILE A 120 7.15 4.60 -15.36
C ILE A 120 6.53 3.50 -16.23
N SER A 121 5.84 2.53 -15.63
CA SER A 121 5.18 1.43 -16.34
C SER A 121 3.84 1.87 -16.94
N ASP A 122 3.23 0.99 -17.71
CA ASP A 122 1.86 1.09 -18.20
C ASP A 122 0.81 0.63 -17.16
N ILE A 123 1.23 0.23 -15.95
CA ILE A 123 0.32 -0.16 -14.87
C ILE A 123 -0.44 1.08 -14.35
N PRO A 124 -1.79 1.06 -14.25
CA PRO A 124 -2.59 2.15 -13.70
C PRO A 124 -2.30 2.35 -12.21
N PHE A 125 -1.44 3.30 -11.91
CA PHE A 125 -0.96 3.62 -10.57
C PHE A 125 -1.03 5.14 -10.36
N ASN A 126 -1.73 5.59 -9.32
CA ASN A 126 -2.00 7.00 -9.02
C ASN A 126 -0.90 7.65 -8.16
N GLY A 127 0.32 7.07 -8.15
CA GLY A 127 1.50 7.67 -7.56
C GLY A 127 2.14 8.74 -8.44
N PRO A 128 3.39 9.12 -8.11
CA PRO A 128 4.31 8.38 -7.24
C PRO A 128 4.12 8.60 -5.74
N ILE A 129 4.67 7.67 -4.97
CA ILE A 129 4.85 7.80 -3.52
C ILE A 129 6.34 7.74 -3.18
N ALA A 130 6.70 8.29 -2.02
CA ALA A 130 8.01 8.08 -1.44
C ALA A 130 7.90 7.85 0.07
N GLY A 131 8.95 7.34 0.68
CA GLY A 131 9.05 7.19 2.11
C GLY A 131 10.43 7.54 2.62
N VAL A 132 10.48 8.00 3.86
CA VAL A 132 11.71 8.33 4.57
C VAL A 132 11.65 7.82 6.01
N GLN A 133 12.81 7.62 6.60
CA GLN A 133 12.96 7.42 8.03
C GLN A 133 13.30 8.76 8.70
N VAL A 134 12.75 8.99 9.88
CA VAL A 134 13.03 10.19 10.69
C VAL A 134 13.46 9.73 12.08
N ALA A 135 14.63 10.15 12.50
CA ALA A 135 15.11 10.02 13.86
C ALA A 135 15.02 11.36 14.60
N TYR A 136 15.01 11.32 15.93
CA TYR A 136 15.09 12.49 16.78
C TYR A 136 16.17 12.28 17.84
N ALA A 137 17.25 13.03 17.75
CA ALA A 137 18.39 12.97 18.66
C ALA A 137 18.99 14.35 18.86
N ALA A 138 19.48 14.66 20.07
CA ALA A 138 20.07 15.93 20.41
C ALA A 138 19.18 17.15 20.05
N GLU A 139 17.87 17.01 20.25
CA GLU A 139 16.86 18.03 19.93
C GLU A 139 16.75 18.41 18.45
N ASP A 140 17.21 17.52 17.53
CA ASP A 140 17.14 17.73 16.08
C ASP A 140 16.54 16.52 15.36
N PHE A 141 15.95 16.77 14.17
CA PHE A 141 15.39 15.76 13.30
C PHE A 141 16.39 15.35 12.22
N ILE A 142 16.62 14.04 12.09
CA ILE A 142 17.55 13.47 11.12
C ILE A 142 16.74 12.65 10.11
N ILE A 143 16.77 13.05 8.84
CA ILE A 143 16.13 12.34 7.75
C ILE A 143 17.06 11.22 7.25
N ASN A 144 16.52 10.00 7.14
CA ASN A 144 17.24 8.79 6.76
C ASN A 144 18.50 8.57 7.62
N PRO A 145 18.33 8.41 8.95
CA PRO A 145 19.42 8.33 9.90
C PRO A 145 20.37 7.17 9.60
N SER A 146 21.65 7.38 9.87
CA SER A 146 22.67 6.32 9.89
C SER A 146 22.44 5.32 11.03
N ALA A 147 23.16 4.21 11.01
CA ALA A 147 23.10 3.24 12.09
C ALA A 147 23.48 3.87 13.46
N ALA A 148 24.49 4.74 13.48
CA ALA A 148 24.90 5.45 14.69
C ALA A 148 23.83 6.43 15.20
N ASP A 149 23.16 7.14 14.31
CA ASP A 149 22.07 8.05 14.68
C ASP A 149 20.88 7.31 15.30
N LYS A 150 20.58 6.11 14.78
CA LYS A 150 19.49 5.24 15.31
C LYS A 150 19.76 4.76 16.73
N GLU A 151 21.00 4.47 17.08
CA GLU A 151 21.37 3.99 18.42
C GLU A 151 21.07 5.03 19.52
N VAL A 152 21.17 6.31 19.20
CA VAL A 152 20.95 7.42 20.15
C VAL A 152 19.61 8.10 20.01
N SER A 153 18.82 7.68 19.03
CA SER A 153 17.53 8.29 18.72
C SER A 153 16.45 7.93 19.73
N LEU A 154 15.62 8.91 20.08
CA LEU A 154 14.39 8.74 20.86
C LEU A 154 13.18 8.42 19.97
N LEU A 155 13.34 8.48 18.65
CA LEU A 155 12.30 8.28 17.65
C LEU A 155 12.80 7.35 16.54
N ASP A 156 12.03 6.31 16.27
CA ASP A 156 12.12 5.52 15.03
C ASP A 156 10.81 5.69 14.28
N LEU A 157 10.80 6.62 13.32
CA LEU A 157 9.62 6.94 12.52
C LEU A 157 9.90 6.61 11.06
N THR A 158 9.03 5.80 10.46
CA THR A 158 8.93 5.67 9.00
C THR A 158 7.64 6.33 8.54
N VAL A 159 7.76 7.27 7.62
CA VAL A 159 6.62 7.97 7.02
C VAL A 159 6.69 7.83 5.50
N ALA A 160 5.54 7.58 4.88
CA ALA A 160 5.41 7.54 3.43
C ALA A 160 4.13 8.24 2.96
N GLY A 161 4.15 8.72 1.72
CA GLY A 161 3.02 9.43 1.16
C GLY A 161 3.24 9.91 -0.26
N THR A 162 2.26 10.65 -0.74
CA THR A 162 2.30 11.41 -1.99
C THR A 162 2.87 12.80 -1.76
N LYS A 163 2.87 13.64 -2.79
CA LYS A 163 3.23 15.05 -2.65
C LYS A 163 2.25 15.83 -1.76
N GLU A 164 0.98 15.43 -1.77
CA GLU A 164 -0.14 16.12 -1.13
C GLU A 164 -0.41 15.64 0.29
N ALA A 165 -0.15 14.35 0.58
CA ALA A 165 -0.57 13.75 1.84
C ALA A 165 0.32 12.59 2.28
N ILE A 166 0.41 12.42 3.60
CA ILE A 166 0.96 11.23 4.24
C ILE A 166 -0.12 10.15 4.22
N ASN A 167 0.21 8.96 3.74
CA ASN A 167 -0.72 7.83 3.69
C ASN A 167 -0.25 6.61 4.50
N MET A 168 0.97 6.65 5.06
CA MET A 168 1.48 5.59 5.92
C MET A 168 2.43 6.16 6.98
N VAL A 169 2.21 5.74 8.22
CA VAL A 169 3.06 6.04 9.37
C VAL A 169 3.32 4.76 10.16
N GLU A 170 4.57 4.55 10.54
CA GLU A 170 4.98 3.50 11.47
C GLU A 170 6.01 4.09 12.43
N SER A 171 5.77 4.04 13.73
CA SER A 171 6.62 4.72 14.71
C SER A 171 6.79 3.93 15.99
N GLY A 172 8.02 3.96 16.52
CA GLY A 172 8.37 3.68 17.90
C GLY A 172 9.00 4.93 18.52
N ALA A 173 8.51 5.35 19.69
CA ALA A 173 9.00 6.55 20.36
C ALA A 173 9.19 6.31 21.87
N GLN A 174 10.16 7.01 22.48
CA GLN A 174 10.44 6.97 23.91
C GLN A 174 9.74 8.18 24.57
N GLU A 175 8.41 8.09 24.73
CA GLU A 175 7.56 9.08 25.43
C GLU A 175 7.75 10.53 24.93
N LEU A 176 7.95 10.72 23.62
CA LEU A 176 8.03 12.05 23.00
C LEU A 176 6.65 12.73 23.01
N SER A 177 6.64 14.06 23.12
CA SER A 177 5.41 14.84 23.07
C SER A 177 4.75 14.79 21.68
N GLU A 178 3.43 14.99 21.64
CA GLU A 178 2.67 15.04 20.38
C GLU A 178 3.18 16.13 19.44
N ASP A 179 3.63 17.28 19.98
CA ASP A 179 4.19 18.39 19.20
C ASP A 179 5.48 17.96 18.46
N ILE A 180 6.37 17.20 19.12
CA ILE A 180 7.60 16.68 18.50
C ILE A 180 7.23 15.64 17.44
N MET A 181 6.28 14.76 17.73
CA MET A 181 5.81 13.76 16.77
C MET A 181 5.21 14.41 15.52
N LEU A 182 4.40 15.46 15.69
CA LEU A 182 3.82 16.20 14.57
C LEU A 182 4.92 16.89 13.72
N GLN A 183 5.90 17.51 14.37
CA GLN A 183 7.03 18.13 13.66
C GLN A 183 7.84 17.09 12.89
N ALA A 184 8.09 15.89 13.46
CA ALA A 184 8.76 14.79 12.77
C ALA A 184 8.02 14.35 11.51
N LEU A 185 6.69 14.22 11.58
CA LEU A 185 5.84 13.87 10.42
C LEU A 185 5.93 14.95 9.34
N LEU A 186 5.85 16.21 9.69
CA LEU A 186 5.95 17.32 8.74
C LEU A 186 7.33 17.38 8.08
N LYS A 187 8.40 17.20 8.84
CA LYS A 187 9.78 17.13 8.32
C LYS A 187 9.97 15.95 7.37
N GLY A 188 9.41 14.78 7.71
CA GLY A 188 9.41 13.62 6.83
C GLY A 188 8.65 13.89 5.53
N HIS A 189 7.49 14.58 5.61
CA HIS A 189 6.70 14.90 4.43
C HIS A 189 7.39 15.92 3.50
N GLU A 190 8.10 16.92 4.04
CA GLU A 190 8.95 17.83 3.24
C GLU A 190 9.95 17.03 2.37
N ALA A 191 10.66 16.07 2.96
CA ALA A 191 11.60 15.22 2.23
C ALA A 191 10.90 14.28 1.22
N ILE A 192 9.71 13.78 1.54
CA ILE A 192 8.89 12.98 0.61
C ILE A 192 8.53 13.80 -0.64
N GLN A 193 8.15 15.06 -0.48
CA GLN A 193 7.80 15.94 -1.61
C GLN A 193 8.95 16.08 -2.61
N GLU A 194 10.19 16.25 -2.11
CA GLU A 194 11.39 16.33 -2.98
C GLU A 194 11.63 15.02 -3.74
N LEU A 195 11.47 13.87 -3.06
CA LEU A 195 11.62 12.56 -3.68
C LEU A 195 10.53 12.27 -4.73
N VAL A 196 9.30 12.72 -4.47
CA VAL A 196 8.18 12.60 -5.41
C VAL A 196 8.41 13.49 -6.63
N ASP A 197 8.88 14.73 -6.45
CA ASP A 197 9.24 15.63 -7.57
C ASP A 197 10.36 15.04 -8.43
N PHE A 198 11.35 14.40 -7.82
CA PHE A 198 12.39 13.69 -8.56
C PHE A 198 11.84 12.49 -9.35
N GLN A 199 10.91 11.72 -8.78
CA GLN A 199 10.24 10.65 -9.52
C GLN A 199 9.44 11.20 -10.70
N ASN A 200 8.67 12.28 -10.50
CA ASN A 200 7.89 12.94 -11.55
C ASN A 200 8.78 13.42 -12.71
N TYR A 201 9.95 13.95 -12.41
CA TYR A 201 10.94 14.32 -13.42
C TYR A 201 11.38 13.10 -14.29
N ILE A 202 11.61 11.95 -13.64
CA ILE A 202 11.97 10.71 -14.34
C ILE A 202 10.79 10.18 -15.17
N VAL A 203 9.58 10.19 -14.59
CA VAL A 203 8.35 9.73 -15.26
C VAL A 203 8.08 10.57 -16.51
N ALA A 204 8.25 11.88 -16.45
CA ALA A 204 8.09 12.76 -17.61
C ALA A 204 9.07 12.42 -18.76
N ALA A 205 10.27 11.90 -18.42
CA ALA A 205 11.29 11.57 -19.42
C ALA A 205 11.13 10.16 -20.03
N VAL A 206 10.65 9.18 -19.25
CA VAL A 206 10.68 7.76 -19.66
C VAL A 206 9.41 6.98 -19.34
N GLY A 207 8.39 7.63 -18.78
CA GLY A 207 7.12 7.01 -18.44
C GLY A 207 6.36 6.53 -19.69
N LYS A 208 5.58 5.48 -19.49
CA LYS A 208 4.67 4.95 -20.50
C LYS A 208 3.24 5.48 -20.25
N GLU A 209 2.45 5.52 -21.30
CA GLU A 209 1.01 5.72 -21.18
C GLU A 209 0.40 4.57 -20.36
N LYS A 210 -0.55 4.92 -19.49
CA LYS A 210 -1.21 3.93 -18.64
C LYS A 210 -2.20 3.10 -19.44
N ALA A 211 -2.19 1.78 -19.18
CA ALA A 211 -3.13 0.87 -19.80
C ALA A 211 -4.55 1.15 -19.31
N GLU A 212 -5.51 1.07 -20.22
CA GLU A 212 -6.91 1.01 -19.86
C GLU A 212 -7.21 -0.39 -19.30
N VAL A 213 -7.85 -0.44 -18.14
CA VAL A 213 -8.23 -1.67 -17.46
C VAL A 213 -9.70 -1.61 -17.07
N GLU A 214 -10.33 -2.76 -17.06
CA GLU A 214 -11.68 -2.89 -16.54
C GLU A 214 -11.64 -2.83 -15.01
N LEU A 215 -12.49 -1.98 -14.44
CA LEU A 215 -12.66 -1.87 -12.99
C LEU A 215 -13.94 -2.61 -12.58
N LEU A 216 -13.85 -3.39 -11.53
CA LEU A 216 -15.03 -3.98 -10.92
C LEU A 216 -15.80 -2.88 -10.21
N GLN A 217 -16.97 -2.55 -10.73
CA GLN A 217 -17.87 -1.55 -10.16
C GLN A 217 -19.18 -2.21 -9.78
N VAL A 218 -19.76 -1.77 -8.67
CA VAL A 218 -21.11 -2.16 -8.27
C VAL A 218 -22.12 -1.51 -9.22
N ASP A 219 -23.25 -2.17 -9.42
CA ASP A 219 -24.34 -1.59 -10.21
C ASP A 219 -24.83 -0.28 -9.57
N ALA A 220 -24.85 0.80 -10.36
CA ALA A 220 -25.18 2.14 -9.87
C ALA A 220 -26.65 2.29 -9.44
N ASP A 221 -27.58 1.64 -10.15
CA ASP A 221 -28.99 1.70 -9.83
C ASP A 221 -29.29 0.90 -8.56
N LEU A 222 -28.65 -0.26 -8.43
CA LEU A 222 -28.70 -1.09 -7.21
C LEU A 222 -28.16 -0.33 -6.00
N LYS A 223 -27.05 0.40 -6.16
CA LYS A 223 -26.47 1.23 -5.12
C LYS A 223 -27.43 2.29 -4.63
N VAL A 224 -28.03 3.05 -5.54
CA VAL A 224 -29.02 4.09 -5.21
C VAL A 224 -30.24 3.49 -4.52
N GLU A 225 -30.71 2.33 -4.95
CA GLU A 225 -31.84 1.62 -4.33
C GLU A 225 -31.54 1.26 -2.89
N ILE A 226 -30.39 0.61 -2.63
CA ILE A 226 -29.99 0.15 -1.28
C ILE A 226 -29.73 1.34 -0.36
N GLU A 227 -29.01 2.36 -0.83
CA GLU A 227 -28.78 3.57 -0.06
C GLU A 227 -30.09 4.25 0.34
N THR A 228 -31.02 4.38 -0.59
CA THR A 228 -32.32 5.01 -0.31
C THR A 228 -33.16 4.23 0.69
N ALA A 229 -33.13 2.90 0.60
CA ALA A 229 -33.98 2.04 1.43
C ALA A 229 -33.42 1.79 2.85
N TYR A 230 -32.09 1.68 2.99
CA TYR A 230 -31.48 1.12 4.20
C TYR A 230 -30.46 2.05 4.89
N TYR A 231 -30.13 3.23 4.32
CA TYR A 231 -29.14 4.13 4.92
C TYR A 231 -29.49 4.51 6.35
N ASP A 232 -30.71 4.93 6.64
CA ASP A 232 -31.13 5.36 7.98
C ASP A 232 -31.04 4.24 9.00
N GLN A 233 -31.31 3.00 8.59
CA GLN A 233 -31.25 1.83 9.46
C GLN A 233 -29.78 1.49 9.79
N LEU A 234 -28.91 1.49 8.81
CA LEU A 234 -27.48 1.25 8.98
C LEU A 234 -26.82 2.37 9.81
N ALA A 235 -27.15 3.63 9.52
CA ALA A 235 -26.64 4.79 10.25
C ALA A 235 -26.98 4.75 11.74
N LYS A 236 -28.16 4.28 12.11
CA LYS A 236 -28.55 4.06 13.51
C LYS A 236 -27.77 2.91 14.14
N ALA A 237 -27.55 1.83 13.41
CA ALA A 237 -26.84 0.65 13.90
C ALA A 237 -25.37 0.97 14.25
N VAL A 238 -24.68 1.74 13.40
CA VAL A 238 -23.26 2.11 13.64
C VAL A 238 -23.06 3.12 14.76
N GLN A 239 -24.12 3.77 15.25
CA GLN A 239 -24.08 4.75 16.35
C GLN A 239 -24.36 4.13 17.72
N VAL A 240 -24.58 2.83 17.83
CA VAL A 240 -24.74 2.14 19.12
C VAL A 240 -23.45 2.25 19.93
N GLU A 241 -23.53 2.75 21.17
CA GLU A 241 -22.37 3.07 22.00
C GLU A 241 -21.52 1.85 22.36
N GLU A 242 -22.17 0.77 22.80
CA GLU A 242 -21.47 -0.44 23.22
C GLU A 242 -20.97 -1.21 22.01
N LYS A 243 -19.68 -1.61 22.02
CA LYS A 243 -18.99 -2.18 20.88
C LYS A 243 -19.65 -3.45 20.33
N LEU A 244 -19.91 -4.44 21.21
CA LEU A 244 -20.47 -5.73 20.77
C LEU A 244 -21.93 -5.58 20.31
N ALA A 245 -22.70 -4.71 20.98
CA ALA A 245 -24.06 -4.41 20.56
C ALA A 245 -24.10 -3.67 19.22
N ARG A 246 -23.15 -2.78 18.96
CA ARG A 246 -22.99 -2.11 17.67
C ARG A 246 -22.66 -3.10 16.55
N GLU A 247 -21.67 -3.98 16.77
CA GLU A 247 -21.33 -5.03 15.82
C GLU A 247 -22.52 -5.92 15.49
N ALA A 248 -23.26 -6.36 16.53
CA ALA A 248 -24.45 -7.17 16.35
C ALA A 248 -25.58 -6.43 15.62
N ALA A 249 -25.82 -5.15 15.93
CA ALA A 249 -26.83 -4.35 15.25
C ALA A 249 -26.49 -4.11 13.77
N THR A 250 -25.23 -3.79 13.46
CA THR A 250 -24.76 -3.59 12.09
C THR A 250 -24.85 -4.88 11.27
N GLN A 251 -24.44 -6.00 11.87
CA GLN A 251 -24.52 -7.30 11.23
C GLN A 251 -25.96 -7.73 10.95
N ALA A 252 -26.88 -7.48 11.90
CA ALA A 252 -28.30 -7.80 11.72
C ALA A 252 -28.94 -7.03 10.54
N VAL A 253 -28.58 -5.75 10.36
CA VAL A 253 -29.03 -4.97 9.19
C VAL A 253 -28.48 -5.56 7.89
N LYS A 254 -27.20 -5.90 7.85
CA LYS A 254 -26.57 -6.51 6.65
C LYS A 254 -27.23 -7.85 6.29
N GLU A 255 -27.50 -8.70 7.28
CA GLU A 255 -28.16 -9.99 7.06
C GLU A 255 -29.61 -9.84 6.59
N GLU A 256 -30.38 -8.89 7.16
CA GLU A 256 -31.75 -8.60 6.73
C GLU A 256 -31.79 -8.17 5.27
N VAL A 257 -30.91 -7.20 4.88
CA VAL A 257 -30.83 -6.73 3.49
C VAL A 257 -30.42 -7.87 2.56
N LEU A 258 -29.36 -8.60 2.90
CA LEU A 258 -28.87 -9.70 2.08
C LEU A 258 -29.94 -10.77 1.88
N ALA A 259 -30.69 -11.14 2.93
CA ALA A 259 -31.78 -12.12 2.85
C ALA A 259 -32.91 -11.63 1.93
N SER A 260 -33.29 -10.35 2.00
CA SER A 260 -34.33 -9.78 1.13
C SER A 260 -33.94 -9.84 -0.36
N TYR A 261 -32.66 -9.54 -0.67
CA TYR A 261 -32.15 -9.61 -2.05
C TYR A 261 -31.93 -11.06 -2.51
N GLN A 262 -31.57 -11.99 -1.62
CA GLN A 262 -31.50 -13.43 -1.92
C GLN A 262 -32.86 -13.99 -2.32
N GLU A 263 -33.94 -13.57 -1.64
CA GLU A 263 -35.30 -13.99 -1.98
C GLU A 263 -35.77 -13.34 -3.30
N ARG A 264 -35.54 -12.04 -3.47
CA ARG A 264 -35.94 -11.27 -4.65
C ARG A 264 -35.31 -11.80 -5.95
N PHE A 265 -34.04 -12.19 -5.90
CA PHE A 265 -33.27 -12.67 -7.05
C PHE A 265 -32.99 -14.17 -6.99
N ALA A 266 -33.86 -14.96 -6.35
CA ALA A 266 -33.66 -16.40 -6.14
C ALA A 266 -33.48 -17.20 -7.45
N GLU A 267 -34.16 -16.80 -8.52
CA GLU A 267 -34.16 -17.43 -9.84
C GLU A 267 -33.37 -16.66 -10.90
N ASP A 268 -32.68 -15.58 -10.52
CA ASP A 268 -31.91 -14.74 -11.44
C ASP A 268 -30.56 -15.40 -11.81
N GLU A 269 -30.18 -15.35 -13.09
CA GLU A 269 -28.90 -15.92 -13.57
C GLU A 269 -27.70 -15.15 -13.00
N ASP A 270 -27.82 -13.85 -12.74
CA ASP A 270 -26.79 -12.98 -12.21
C ASP A 270 -26.81 -12.87 -10.67
N LYS A 271 -27.56 -13.73 -9.98
CA LYS A 271 -27.76 -13.71 -8.52
C LYS A 271 -26.47 -13.56 -7.72
N GLU A 272 -25.43 -14.32 -8.06
CA GLU A 272 -24.16 -14.30 -7.32
C GLU A 272 -23.47 -12.92 -7.45
N THR A 273 -23.53 -12.34 -8.63
CA THR A 273 -22.99 -10.99 -8.88
C THR A 273 -23.78 -9.93 -8.11
N ILE A 274 -25.11 -9.99 -8.18
CA ILE A 274 -26.00 -9.06 -7.46
C ILE A 274 -25.77 -9.13 -5.94
N LEU A 275 -25.70 -10.34 -5.38
CA LEU A 275 -25.46 -10.51 -3.94
C LEU A 275 -24.09 -10.03 -3.50
N ARG A 276 -23.06 -10.23 -4.31
CA ARG A 276 -21.72 -9.66 -4.08
C ARG A 276 -21.80 -8.14 -4.05
N ASP A 277 -22.46 -7.54 -5.03
CA ASP A 277 -22.62 -6.08 -5.13
C ASP A 277 -23.41 -5.52 -3.93
N VAL A 278 -24.45 -6.24 -3.46
CA VAL A 278 -25.19 -5.87 -2.23
C VAL A 278 -24.27 -5.83 -1.00
N VAL A 279 -23.42 -6.83 -0.82
CA VAL A 279 -22.45 -6.87 0.29
C VAL A 279 -21.48 -5.71 0.20
N GLU A 280 -20.89 -5.47 -0.96
CA GLU A 280 -19.94 -4.38 -1.22
C GLU A 280 -20.58 -3.01 -0.95
N ILE A 281 -21.82 -2.78 -1.42
CA ILE A 281 -22.56 -1.54 -1.19
C ILE A 281 -22.78 -1.30 0.31
N LEU A 282 -23.19 -2.33 1.06
CA LEU A 282 -23.41 -2.22 2.51
C LEU A 282 -22.11 -1.91 3.26
N GLU A 283 -20.98 -2.49 2.84
CA GLU A 283 -19.67 -2.18 3.41
C GLU A 283 -19.23 -0.75 3.11
N GLN A 284 -19.44 -0.27 1.87
CA GLN A 284 -19.15 1.11 1.50
C GLN A 284 -20.01 2.10 2.30
N MET A 285 -21.31 1.81 2.49
CA MET A 285 -22.22 2.64 3.28
C MET A 285 -21.79 2.72 4.74
N GLU A 286 -21.46 1.57 5.37
CA GLU A 286 -20.96 1.52 6.75
C GLU A 286 -19.68 2.35 6.90
N HIS A 287 -18.71 2.12 6.01
CA HIS A 287 -17.44 2.83 6.02
C HIS A 287 -17.63 4.34 5.85
N ALA A 288 -18.48 4.76 4.91
CA ALA A 288 -18.77 6.17 4.67
C ALA A 288 -19.44 6.83 5.89
N GLU A 289 -20.41 6.16 6.52
CA GLU A 289 -21.10 6.71 7.70
C GLU A 289 -20.17 6.78 8.92
N VAL A 290 -19.38 5.75 9.19
CA VAL A 290 -18.38 5.79 10.27
C VAL A 290 -17.38 6.91 10.03
N ARG A 291 -16.92 7.10 8.79
CA ARG A 291 -16.00 8.18 8.43
C ARG A 291 -16.61 9.57 8.60
N ARG A 292 -17.90 9.70 8.34
CA ARG A 292 -18.65 10.95 8.55
C ARG A 292 -18.80 11.31 10.04
N LEU A 293 -18.84 10.32 10.91
CA LEU A 293 -19.00 10.50 12.36
C LEU A 293 -17.68 10.86 13.08
N ILE A 294 -16.53 10.59 12.48
CA ILE A 294 -15.19 10.93 12.97
C ILE A 294 -14.83 12.35 12.52
#